data_278ae273652b903651b1853783c42079
#
_entry.id   278ae273652b903651b1853783c42079
#
_cell.length_a   1.000
_cell.length_b   1.000
_cell.length_c   1.000
_cell.angle_alpha   90.00
_cell.angle_beta   90.00
_cell.angle_gamma   90.00
#
_symmetry.space_group_name_H-M   'P 1'
#
loop_
_entity.id
_entity.type
_entity.pdbx_description
1 polymer ?
#
loop_
_entity_poly.entity_id
_entity_poly.type
_entity_poly.pdbx_seq_one_letter_code
_entity_poly.pdbx_strand_id
1 'polypeptide(L)'
;VVVMLGANAEALEKEIDQQNIHVIINTEWQEGMASSIRCGLNAILTMAPSSDGIILMLCDQPFVTASLLNDLLKTHKETSKPVITCSYGNTFGPPTFFHKSMFSELLQLKGDTGARKIVQQYANNIVTIPFSQGHIDIDTQSDYENLTSVPPQAH
;
A
#
# COMPACT_ATOMS: atom_id res chain seq x y z
N VAL A 1 -1.78 -4.73 -11.19
CA VAL A 1 -1.80 -4.77 -9.71
C VAL A 1 -1.15 -6.06 -9.25
N VAL A 2 -0.35 -5.99 -8.18
CA VAL A 2 0.22 -7.16 -7.51
C VAL A 2 -0.38 -7.27 -6.12
N VAL A 3 -0.92 -8.43 -5.78
CA VAL A 3 -1.46 -8.74 -4.46
C VAL A 3 -0.53 -9.75 -3.78
N MET A 4 -0.07 -9.40 -2.59
CA MET A 4 0.81 -10.26 -1.79
C MET A 4 -0.02 -11.05 -0.80
N LEU A 5 0.06 -12.38 -0.85
CA LEU A 5 -0.56 -13.27 0.13
C LEU A 5 0.52 -13.90 1.02
N GLY A 6 0.21 -14.04 2.30
CA GLY A 6 1.04 -14.70 3.30
C GLY A 6 0.30 -15.85 3.96
N ALA A 7 -0.12 -15.66 5.20
CA ALA A 7 -0.93 -16.66 5.91
C ALA A 7 -2.23 -16.94 5.14
N ASN A 8 -2.66 -18.21 5.14
CA ASN A 8 -3.88 -18.67 4.47
C ASN A 8 -3.94 -18.39 2.96
N ALA A 9 -2.80 -18.25 2.29
CA ALA A 9 -2.70 -17.89 0.86
C ALA A 9 -3.60 -18.76 -0.03
N GLU A 10 -3.59 -20.10 0.15
CA GLU A 10 -4.37 -21.03 -0.67
C GLU A 10 -5.90 -20.83 -0.58
N ALA A 11 -6.38 -20.38 0.58
CA ALA A 11 -7.79 -20.08 0.77
C ALA A 11 -8.15 -18.74 0.15
N LEU A 12 -7.33 -17.72 0.40
CA LEU A 12 -7.55 -16.36 -0.08
C LEU A 12 -7.41 -16.25 -1.60
N GLU A 13 -6.48 -16.98 -2.21
CA GLU A 13 -6.27 -16.96 -3.66
C GLU A 13 -7.53 -17.37 -4.43
N LYS A 14 -8.33 -18.28 -3.88
CA LYS A 14 -9.58 -18.76 -4.50
C LYS A 14 -10.69 -17.72 -4.49
N GLU A 15 -10.64 -16.79 -3.54
CA GLU A 15 -11.64 -15.73 -3.36
C GLU A 15 -11.30 -14.46 -4.16
N ILE A 16 -10.05 -14.35 -4.65
CA ILE A 16 -9.60 -13.18 -5.41
C ILE A 16 -9.98 -13.37 -6.88
N ASP A 17 -10.77 -12.43 -7.43
CA ASP A 17 -10.96 -12.32 -8.87
C ASP A 17 -9.65 -11.91 -9.52
N GLN A 18 -9.04 -12.84 -10.25
CA GLN A 18 -7.70 -12.67 -10.82
C GLN A 18 -7.66 -11.82 -12.10
N GLN A 19 -8.76 -11.23 -12.51
CA GLN A 19 -8.77 -10.34 -13.67
C GLN A 19 -7.90 -9.11 -13.43
N ASN A 20 -6.80 -9.00 -14.19
CA ASN A 20 -5.82 -7.90 -14.08
C ASN A 20 -5.07 -7.81 -12.75
N ILE A 21 -5.06 -8.89 -11.96
CA ILE A 21 -4.34 -8.99 -10.69
C ILE A 21 -3.32 -10.12 -10.80
N HIS A 22 -2.10 -9.87 -10.32
CA HIS A 22 -1.07 -10.89 -10.14
C HIS A 22 -0.99 -11.24 -8.66
N VAL A 23 -1.42 -12.44 -8.30
CA VAL A 23 -1.30 -12.96 -6.94
C VAL A 23 0.09 -13.56 -6.76
N ILE A 24 0.80 -13.14 -5.74
CA ILE A 24 2.13 -13.64 -5.38
C ILE A 24 2.07 -14.15 -3.94
N ILE A 25 2.50 -15.40 -3.73
CA ILE A 25 2.56 -15.99 -2.40
C ILE A 25 3.93 -15.70 -1.79
N ASN A 26 3.95 -15.00 -0.67
CA ASN A 26 5.15 -14.78 0.12
C ASN A 26 5.34 -15.93 1.09
N THR A 27 6.25 -16.84 0.82
CA THR A 27 6.55 -17.98 1.69
C THR A 27 7.30 -17.58 2.98
N GLU A 28 7.88 -16.38 2.99
CA GLU A 28 8.61 -15.83 4.15
C GLU A 28 7.78 -14.84 4.98
N TRP A 29 6.44 -14.89 4.86
CA TRP A 29 5.54 -13.96 5.52
C TRP A 29 5.71 -13.89 7.05
N GLN A 30 6.20 -14.96 7.68
CA GLN A 30 6.48 -15.01 9.12
C GLN A 30 7.63 -14.09 9.55
N GLU A 31 8.48 -13.64 8.62
CA GLU A 31 9.49 -12.61 8.91
C GLU A 31 8.84 -11.26 9.27
N GLY A 32 7.61 -11.01 8.81
CA GLY A 32 6.89 -9.78 9.01
C GLY A 32 6.65 -8.99 7.71
N MET A 33 6.12 -7.78 7.83
CA MET A 33 5.67 -6.94 6.71
C MET A 33 6.78 -6.65 5.68
N ALA A 34 8.02 -6.51 6.13
CA ALA A 34 9.16 -6.23 5.25
C ALA A 34 9.34 -7.30 4.18
N SER A 35 9.13 -8.59 4.51
CA SER A 35 9.27 -9.68 3.55
C SER A 35 8.24 -9.56 2.42
N SER A 36 7.00 -9.17 2.73
CA SER A 36 5.94 -8.98 1.73
C SER A 36 6.25 -7.78 0.81
N ILE A 37 6.78 -6.67 1.36
CA ILE A 37 7.19 -5.52 0.56
C ILE A 37 8.32 -5.90 -0.41
N ARG A 38 9.35 -6.61 0.07
CA ARG A 38 10.47 -7.05 -0.78
C ARG A 38 10.02 -8.03 -1.87
N CYS A 39 9.20 -9.01 -1.49
CA CYS A 39 8.67 -10.01 -2.41
C CYS A 39 7.83 -9.32 -3.51
N GLY A 40 6.91 -8.44 -3.16
CA GLY A 40 6.07 -7.70 -4.10
C GLY A 40 6.88 -6.79 -5.02
N LEU A 41 7.88 -6.08 -4.48
CA LEU A 41 8.74 -5.22 -5.30
C LEU A 41 9.58 -6.04 -6.28
N ASN A 42 10.16 -7.17 -5.87
CA ASN A 42 10.89 -8.06 -6.76
C ASN A 42 10.00 -8.62 -7.87
N ALA A 43 8.77 -8.99 -7.57
CA ALA A 43 7.80 -9.43 -8.57
C ALA A 43 7.50 -8.31 -9.60
N ILE A 44 7.28 -7.07 -9.14
CA ILE A 44 7.07 -5.92 -10.01
C ILE A 44 8.28 -5.66 -10.90
N LEU A 45 9.49 -5.68 -10.34
CA LEU A 45 10.73 -5.47 -11.10
C LEU A 45 10.97 -6.57 -12.16
N THR A 46 10.49 -7.78 -11.90
CA THR A 46 10.54 -8.88 -12.88
C THR A 46 9.53 -8.69 -14.00
N MET A 47 8.29 -8.33 -13.67
CA MET A 47 7.20 -8.19 -14.64
C MET A 47 7.25 -6.86 -15.42
N ALA A 48 7.72 -5.80 -14.79
CA ALA A 48 7.74 -4.44 -15.32
C ALA A 48 9.05 -3.73 -14.90
N PRO A 49 10.20 -4.11 -15.44
CA PRO A 49 11.52 -3.60 -15.02
C PRO A 49 11.72 -2.10 -15.28
N SER A 50 10.91 -1.51 -16.15
CA SER A 50 10.93 -0.07 -16.44
C SER A 50 9.98 0.76 -15.55
N SER A 51 9.42 0.18 -14.50
CA SER A 51 8.53 0.91 -13.58
C SER A 51 9.27 2.08 -12.91
N ASP A 52 8.69 3.28 -13.00
CA ASP A 52 9.25 4.49 -12.39
C ASP A 52 8.90 4.63 -10.91
N GLY A 53 7.96 3.85 -10.40
CA GLY A 53 7.55 3.85 -9.01
C GLY A 53 6.48 2.81 -8.71
N ILE A 54 6.15 2.68 -7.44
CA ILE A 54 5.08 1.82 -6.94
C ILE A 54 4.20 2.57 -5.96
N ILE A 55 2.96 2.12 -5.81
CA ILE A 55 2.09 2.53 -4.70
C ILE A 55 1.93 1.31 -3.79
N LEU A 56 2.33 1.45 -2.53
CA LEU A 56 2.04 0.48 -1.48
C LEU A 56 0.70 0.82 -0.84
N MET A 57 -0.19 -0.18 -0.78
CA MET A 57 -1.53 -0.09 -0.21
C MET A 57 -1.73 -1.24 0.77
N LEU A 58 -2.68 -1.08 1.68
CA LEU A 58 -3.20 -2.14 2.54
C LEU A 58 -4.60 -2.53 2.05
N CYS A 59 -4.97 -3.80 2.21
CA CYS A 59 -6.26 -4.33 1.76
C CYS A 59 -7.41 -4.05 2.76
N ASP A 60 -7.09 -3.64 3.97
CA ASP A 60 -8.01 -3.32 5.06
C ASP A 60 -8.52 -1.87 5.05
N GLN A 61 -8.03 -1.02 4.14
CA GLN A 61 -8.45 0.38 4.00
C GLN A 61 -9.55 0.54 2.93
N PRO A 62 -10.84 0.46 3.30
CA PRO A 62 -11.96 0.36 2.35
C PRO A 62 -12.24 1.67 1.57
N PHE A 63 -11.75 2.80 2.06
CA PHE A 63 -12.00 4.12 1.45
C PHE A 63 -10.92 4.58 0.47
N VAL A 64 -9.94 3.74 0.15
CA VAL A 64 -8.98 4.04 -0.90
C VAL A 64 -9.68 4.04 -2.26
N THR A 65 -9.60 5.14 -2.98
CA THR A 65 -10.24 5.35 -4.28
C THR A 65 -9.21 5.50 -5.39
N ALA A 66 -9.63 5.24 -6.63
CA ALA A 66 -8.81 5.50 -7.80
C ALA A 66 -8.40 6.98 -7.91
N SER A 67 -9.25 7.92 -7.48
CA SER A 67 -8.92 9.35 -7.43
C SER A 67 -7.74 9.61 -6.52
N LEU A 68 -7.76 9.07 -5.28
CA LEU A 68 -6.65 9.21 -4.33
C LEU A 68 -5.33 8.66 -4.89
N LEU A 69 -5.36 7.50 -5.55
CA LEU A 69 -4.17 6.93 -6.17
C LEU A 69 -3.64 7.81 -7.32
N ASN A 70 -4.54 8.37 -8.13
CA ASN A 70 -4.16 9.32 -9.18
C ASN A 70 -3.57 10.62 -8.61
N ASP A 71 -4.08 11.11 -7.48
CA ASP A 71 -3.55 12.29 -6.80
C ASP A 71 -2.12 12.06 -6.29
N LEU A 72 -1.80 10.87 -5.78
CA LEU A 72 -0.42 10.49 -5.43
C LEU A 72 0.51 10.60 -6.65
N LEU A 73 0.11 10.04 -7.78
CA LEU A 73 0.91 10.07 -9.02
C LEU A 73 1.04 11.49 -9.59
N LYS A 74 -0.03 12.26 -9.57
CA LYS A 74 -0.06 13.66 -10.01
C LYS A 74 0.89 14.51 -9.16
N THR A 75 0.79 14.38 -7.83
CA THR A 75 1.63 15.12 -6.89
C THR A 75 3.12 14.78 -7.09
N HIS A 76 3.44 13.50 -7.33
CA HIS A 76 4.82 13.15 -7.68
C HIS A 76 5.29 13.85 -8.96
N LYS A 77 4.48 13.85 -10.02
CA LYS A 77 4.81 14.53 -11.31
C LYS A 77 5.03 16.02 -11.13
N GLU A 78 4.23 16.68 -10.29
CA GLU A 78 4.30 18.13 -10.04
C GLU A 78 5.48 18.53 -9.14
N THR A 79 5.82 17.69 -8.15
CA THR A 79 6.80 18.05 -7.11
C THR A 79 8.16 17.36 -7.29
N SER A 80 8.24 16.30 -8.09
CA SER A 80 9.41 15.41 -8.24
C SER A 80 9.88 14.80 -6.91
N LYS A 81 9.06 14.81 -5.87
CA LYS A 81 9.42 14.21 -4.60
C LYS A 81 9.39 12.69 -4.69
N PRO A 82 10.37 11.99 -4.08
CA PRO A 82 10.50 10.54 -4.23
C PRO A 82 9.46 9.76 -3.44
N VAL A 83 8.82 10.39 -2.44
CA VAL A 83 7.79 9.77 -1.60
C VAL A 83 6.60 10.71 -1.49
N ILE A 84 5.42 10.22 -1.86
CA ILE A 84 4.14 10.89 -1.62
C ILE A 84 3.29 9.95 -0.78
N THR A 85 2.81 10.40 0.37
CA THR A 85 2.07 9.56 1.32
C THR A 85 0.76 10.22 1.72
N CYS A 86 -0.16 9.45 2.26
CA CYS A 86 -1.39 10.01 2.81
C CYS A 86 -1.18 10.49 4.24
N SER A 87 -1.94 11.52 4.64
CA SER A 87 -1.99 12.02 6.02
C SER A 87 -3.40 11.90 6.58
N TYR A 88 -3.51 11.38 7.79
CA TYR A 88 -4.76 11.24 8.54
C TYR A 88 -4.52 11.38 10.03
N GLY A 89 -5.37 12.15 10.71
CA GLY A 89 -5.12 12.55 12.08
C GLY A 89 -3.76 13.23 12.23
N ASN A 90 -2.98 12.80 13.18
CA ASN A 90 -1.63 13.31 13.45
C ASN A 90 -0.53 12.38 12.90
N THR A 91 -0.84 11.56 11.90
CA THR A 91 0.07 10.58 11.34
C THR A 91 0.04 10.56 9.81
N PHE A 92 0.91 9.76 9.22
CA PHE A 92 0.93 9.48 7.79
C PHE A 92 1.15 7.99 7.55
N GLY A 93 0.69 7.52 6.40
CA GLY A 93 0.76 6.10 6.04
C GLY A 93 0.18 5.81 4.67
N PRO A 94 -0.10 4.52 4.39
CA PRO A 94 -0.63 4.09 3.12
C PRO A 94 -2.01 4.73 2.81
N PRO A 95 -2.33 4.78 1.51
CA PRO A 95 -1.49 4.44 0.39
C PRO A 95 -0.31 5.41 0.24
N THR A 96 0.87 4.87 -0.14
CA THR A 96 2.09 5.66 -0.29
C THR A 96 2.76 5.33 -1.63
N PHE A 97 3.03 6.36 -2.42
CA PHE A 97 3.84 6.25 -3.62
C PHE A 97 5.33 6.33 -3.28
N PHE A 98 6.11 5.43 -3.86
CA PHE A 98 7.58 5.42 -3.83
C PHE A 98 8.12 5.42 -5.25
N HIS A 99 8.90 6.44 -5.58
CA HIS A 99 9.67 6.50 -6.82
C HIS A 99 10.76 5.41 -6.83
N LYS A 100 11.20 4.97 -8.00
CA LYS A 100 12.24 3.93 -8.18
C LYS A 100 13.55 4.21 -7.44
N SER A 101 13.89 5.46 -7.17
CA SER A 101 15.06 5.82 -6.37
C SER A 101 14.99 5.31 -4.92
N MET A 102 13.80 4.91 -4.45
CA MET A 102 13.57 4.36 -3.10
C MET A 102 13.58 2.83 -3.07
N PHE A 103 13.69 2.16 -4.23
CA PHE A 103 13.57 0.70 -4.30
C PHE A 103 14.68 -0.01 -3.51
N SER A 104 15.91 0.51 -3.56
CA SER A 104 17.01 -0.06 -2.78
C SER A 104 16.72 -0.09 -1.27
N GLU A 105 16.09 0.96 -0.76
CA GLU A 105 15.75 1.07 0.67
C GLU A 105 14.57 0.18 1.05
N LEU A 106 13.56 0.10 0.17
CA LEU A 106 12.45 -0.84 0.34
C LEU A 106 12.95 -2.30 0.38
N LEU A 107 13.92 -2.66 -0.48
CA LEU A 107 14.53 -3.99 -0.51
C LEU A 107 15.41 -4.30 0.71
N GLN A 108 15.83 -3.29 1.47
CA GLN A 108 16.62 -3.46 2.70
C GLN A 108 15.78 -3.53 3.98
N LEU A 109 14.47 -3.35 3.90
CA LEU A 109 13.57 -3.51 5.04
C LEU A 109 13.69 -4.93 5.63
N LYS A 110 13.55 -5.05 6.96
CA LYS A 110 13.65 -6.32 7.69
C LYS A 110 12.60 -6.43 8.78
N GLY A 111 12.21 -7.67 9.06
CA GLY A 111 11.29 -8.00 10.14
C GLY A 111 9.91 -7.38 9.95
N ASP A 112 9.30 -6.98 11.04
CA ASP A 112 7.96 -6.39 11.04
C ASP A 112 7.94 -4.90 10.71
N THR A 113 9.03 -4.41 10.12
CA THR A 113 9.16 -3.01 9.72
C THR A 113 8.45 -2.76 8.40
N GLY A 114 7.38 -1.98 8.44
CA GLY A 114 6.71 -1.50 7.24
C GLY A 114 7.43 -0.32 6.57
N ALA A 115 6.95 0.08 5.40
CA ALA A 115 7.48 1.22 4.64
C ALA A 115 7.37 2.57 5.40
N ARG A 116 6.58 2.63 6.47
CA ARG A 116 6.46 3.82 7.35
C ARG A 116 7.80 4.30 7.88
N LYS A 117 8.74 3.39 8.15
CA LYS A 117 10.09 3.76 8.60
C LYS A 117 10.81 4.62 7.55
N ILE A 118 10.72 4.26 6.28
CA ILE A 118 11.30 5.03 5.19
C ILE A 118 10.63 6.42 5.11
N VAL A 119 9.30 6.46 5.17
CA VAL A 119 8.56 7.73 5.17
C VAL A 119 9.04 8.66 6.30
N GLN A 120 9.25 8.12 7.51
CA GLN A 120 9.77 8.87 8.66
C GLN A 120 11.21 9.37 8.43
N GLN A 121 12.09 8.55 7.88
CA GLN A 121 13.47 8.94 7.57
C GLN A 121 13.54 10.08 6.56
N TYR A 122 12.60 10.12 5.62
CA TYR A 122 12.53 11.13 4.57
C TYR A 122 11.53 12.27 4.86
N ALA A 123 11.11 12.45 6.12
CA ALA A 123 10.08 13.42 6.52
C ALA A 123 10.26 14.84 5.95
N ASN A 124 11.52 15.28 5.76
CA ASN A 124 11.82 16.58 5.15
C ASN A 124 11.75 16.59 3.61
N ASN A 125 11.57 15.44 2.98
CA ASN A 125 11.57 15.28 1.52
C ASN A 125 10.36 14.51 0.98
N ILE A 126 9.27 14.50 1.72
CA ILE A 126 7.99 13.92 1.32
C ILE A 126 6.96 15.01 1.06
N VAL A 127 5.89 14.64 0.37
CA VAL A 127 4.65 15.41 0.31
C VAL A 127 3.52 14.54 0.85
N THR A 128 2.61 15.14 1.60
CA THR A 128 1.44 14.44 2.13
C THR A 128 0.17 14.89 1.45
N ILE A 129 -0.75 13.94 1.20
CA ILE A 129 -2.10 14.20 0.69
C ILE A 129 -3.09 13.90 1.81
N PRO A 130 -4.01 14.82 2.14
CA PRO A 130 -5.04 14.55 3.14
C PRO A 130 -5.93 13.36 2.74
N PHE A 131 -6.07 12.41 3.65
CA PHE A 131 -6.94 11.26 3.50
C PHE A 131 -7.64 10.99 4.84
N SER A 132 -8.67 11.76 5.15
CA SER A 132 -9.33 11.76 6.46
C SER A 132 -9.82 10.38 6.92
N GLN A 133 -10.19 9.50 6.00
CA GLN A 133 -10.68 8.15 6.26
C GLN A 133 -9.55 7.10 6.34
N GLY A 134 -8.29 7.48 6.21
CA GLY A 134 -7.14 6.56 6.20
C GLY A 134 -6.85 5.88 7.55
N HIS A 135 -7.56 6.24 8.61
CA HIS A 135 -7.49 5.60 9.92
C HIS A 135 -8.57 4.52 10.12
N ILE A 136 -9.43 4.31 9.13
CA ILE A 136 -10.51 3.32 9.19
C ILE A 136 -10.01 2.06 8.51
N ASP A 137 -9.72 1.05 9.33
CA ASP A 137 -9.28 -0.27 8.91
C ASP A 137 -10.38 -1.30 9.22
N ILE A 138 -10.48 -2.36 8.40
CA ILE A 138 -11.39 -3.49 8.61
C ILE A 138 -10.56 -4.68 9.11
N ASP A 139 -10.45 -4.84 10.41
CA ASP A 139 -9.70 -5.92 11.05
C ASP A 139 -10.60 -7.09 11.48
N THR A 140 -11.88 -6.84 11.71
CA THR A 140 -12.84 -7.81 12.24
C THR A 140 -14.12 -7.88 11.42
N GLN A 141 -14.86 -8.97 11.57
CA GLN A 141 -16.21 -9.11 11.01
C GLN A 141 -17.14 -7.99 11.49
N SER A 142 -17.00 -7.56 12.74
CA SER A 142 -17.80 -6.45 13.31
C SER A 142 -17.48 -5.11 12.61
N ASP A 143 -16.23 -4.85 12.24
CA ASP A 143 -15.85 -3.63 11.51
C ASP A 143 -16.52 -3.62 10.13
N TYR A 144 -16.50 -4.77 9.44
CA TYR A 144 -17.17 -4.93 8.16
C TYR A 144 -18.67 -4.70 8.25
N GLU A 145 -19.35 -5.29 9.25
CA GLU A 145 -20.79 -5.14 9.47
C GLU A 145 -21.16 -3.68 9.80
N ASN A 146 -20.36 -3.01 10.62
CA ASN A 146 -20.54 -1.60 10.93
C ASN A 146 -20.41 -0.71 9.70
N LEU A 147 -19.43 -0.98 8.84
CA LEU A 147 -19.23 -0.24 7.61
C LEU A 147 -20.39 -0.40 6.62
N THR A 148 -20.91 -1.62 6.48
CA THR A 148 -21.99 -1.93 5.53
C THR A 148 -23.38 -1.53 6.04
N SER A 149 -23.55 -1.35 7.35
CA SER A 149 -24.81 -0.93 7.96
C SER A 149 -25.06 0.59 7.89
N VAL A 150 -24.03 1.40 7.57
CA VAL A 150 -24.21 2.85 7.38
C VAL A 150 -24.71 3.09 5.96
N PRO A 151 -25.94 3.65 5.77
CA PRO A 151 -26.42 3.96 4.43
C PRO A 151 -25.48 4.95 3.74
N PRO A 152 -25.25 4.84 2.41
CA PRO A 152 -24.39 5.75 1.68
C PRO A 152 -24.87 7.18 1.89
N GLN A 153 -24.01 8.03 2.45
CA GLN A 153 -24.30 9.46 2.54
C GLN A 153 -24.36 9.99 1.10
N ALA A 154 -25.56 10.43 0.70
CA ALA A 154 -25.75 11.09 -0.59
C ALA A 154 -24.88 12.36 -0.65
N HIS A 155 -23.99 12.39 -1.62
CA HIS A 155 -23.21 13.58 -2.00
C HIS A 155 -23.96 14.38 -3.05
#